data_99e8ba45d0a7802bb79d78599c965388
#
_entry.id   99e8ba45d0a7802bb79d78599c965388
#
_cell.length_a   1.000
_cell.length_b   1.000
_cell.length_c   1.000
_cell.angle_alpha   90.00
_cell.angle_beta   90.00
_cell.angle_gamma   90.00
#
_symmetry.space_group_name_H-M   'P 1'
#
loop_
_entity.id
_entity.type
_entity.pdbx_description
1 polymer ?
#
loop_
_entity_poly.entity_id
_entity_poly.type
_entity_poly.pdbx_seq_one_letter_code
_entity_poly.pdbx_strand_id
1 'polypeptide(L)'
;MLGQEIFTALLFYLPFLLTIVFGIFAMAIGILAIFSGTIVVLVLAVYGVYALLRDTGTIELILSHLKSVWTFISHDIEKNLQESFILSGLERIPAEPALFLCHPHGLIGYSWMLHFCYEISQWPHETPKPLVAIHSILFRLPIVRDILEQFRCIEAKEDIIKRHLKEGKSVAIVTGGIEEMVHNGDTTVKIVLQKRKGYARIAKECAVPIVPMFTVGENELFPNETFWLWKHVAGLIHTWTKIYVPLPSWRSMTQWAHILRKPVDRPIETFVLGVIETKQKEESQIRKDCLDLYTHFFRDSKIQATIVA
;
A
#
# COMPACT_ATOMS: atom_id res chain seq x y z
N MET A 1 -5.92 -45.36 5.40
CA MET A 1 -5.12 -44.14 5.25
C MET A 1 -5.63 -43.27 4.08
N LEU A 2 -5.67 -43.78 2.85
CA LEU A 2 -6.10 -43.00 1.67
C LEU A 2 -7.51 -42.37 1.80
N GLY A 3 -8.45 -43.05 2.41
CA GLY A 3 -9.84 -42.56 2.59
C GLY A 3 -9.96 -41.41 3.60
N GLN A 4 -9.13 -41.36 4.61
CA GLN A 4 -9.10 -40.27 5.58
C GLN A 4 -8.48 -38.98 5.01
N GLU A 5 -7.44 -39.12 4.18
CA GLU A 5 -6.82 -37.97 3.50
C GLU A 5 -7.78 -37.38 2.48
N ILE A 6 -8.50 -38.20 1.71
CA ILE A 6 -9.52 -37.76 0.76
C ILE A 6 -10.69 -37.06 1.50
N PHE A 7 -11.14 -37.63 2.62
CA PHE A 7 -12.21 -37.05 3.43
C PHE A 7 -11.80 -35.73 4.05
N THR A 8 -10.58 -35.63 4.57
CA THR A 8 -10.03 -34.37 5.12
C THR A 8 -9.83 -33.31 4.02
N ALA A 9 -9.35 -33.71 2.85
CA ALA A 9 -9.23 -32.83 1.72
C ALA A 9 -10.61 -32.33 1.24
N LEU A 10 -11.60 -33.21 1.14
CA LEU A 10 -12.98 -32.85 0.78
C LEU A 10 -13.59 -31.88 1.80
N LEU A 11 -13.40 -32.10 3.10
CA LEU A 11 -13.89 -31.23 4.18
C LEU A 11 -13.27 -29.83 4.12
N PHE A 12 -12.00 -29.73 3.71
CA PHE A 12 -11.30 -28.46 3.58
C PHE A 12 -11.59 -27.73 2.26
N TYR A 13 -11.69 -28.47 1.15
CA TYR A 13 -11.87 -27.85 -0.16
C TYR A 13 -13.34 -27.65 -0.53
N LEU A 14 -14.29 -28.40 0.06
CA LEU A 14 -15.72 -28.25 -0.23
C LEU A 14 -16.26 -26.86 0.14
N PRO A 15 -15.96 -26.28 1.34
CA PRO A 15 -16.38 -24.90 1.63
C PRO A 15 -15.77 -23.87 0.70
N PHE A 16 -14.51 -24.09 0.29
CA PHE A 16 -13.80 -23.21 -0.65
C PHE A 16 -14.41 -23.31 -2.05
N LEU A 17 -14.67 -24.52 -2.52
CA LEU A 17 -15.36 -24.76 -3.80
C LEU A 17 -16.77 -24.15 -3.79
N LEU A 18 -17.51 -24.31 -2.71
CA LEU A 18 -18.84 -23.71 -2.54
C LEU A 18 -18.75 -22.19 -2.53
N THR A 19 -17.74 -21.60 -1.92
CA THR A 19 -17.53 -20.14 -1.91
C THR A 19 -17.23 -19.62 -3.32
N ILE A 20 -16.42 -20.34 -4.10
CA ILE A 20 -16.14 -20.00 -5.51
C ILE A 20 -17.41 -20.14 -6.36
N VAL A 21 -18.14 -21.25 -6.23
CA VAL A 21 -19.38 -21.48 -6.96
C VAL A 21 -20.43 -20.44 -6.59
N PHE A 22 -20.56 -20.10 -5.30
CA PHE A 22 -21.45 -19.03 -4.82
C PHE A 22 -21.01 -17.65 -5.33
N GLY A 23 -19.71 -17.37 -5.38
CA GLY A 23 -19.14 -16.14 -5.94
C GLY A 23 -19.41 -16.02 -7.45
N ILE A 24 -19.26 -17.11 -8.21
CA ILE A 24 -19.58 -17.14 -9.64
C ILE A 24 -21.09 -16.97 -9.84
N PHE A 25 -21.93 -17.60 -9.02
CA PHE A 25 -23.38 -17.49 -9.09
C PHE A 25 -23.86 -16.09 -8.70
N ALA A 26 -23.28 -15.49 -7.64
CA ALA A 26 -23.54 -14.12 -7.25
C ALA A 26 -23.09 -13.12 -8.33
N MET A 27 -21.96 -13.38 -9.00
CA MET A 27 -21.48 -12.58 -10.11
C MET A 27 -22.40 -12.72 -11.34
N ALA A 28 -22.89 -13.93 -11.64
CA ALA A 28 -23.84 -14.16 -12.73
C ALA A 28 -25.20 -13.50 -12.44
N ILE A 29 -25.71 -13.60 -11.20
CA ILE A 29 -26.91 -12.88 -10.75
C ILE A 29 -26.66 -11.38 -10.80
N GLY A 30 -25.48 -10.91 -10.40
CA GLY A 30 -25.06 -9.51 -10.48
C GLY A 30 -25.08 -8.99 -11.92
N ILE A 31 -24.58 -9.76 -12.87
CA ILE A 31 -24.59 -9.42 -14.30
C ILE A 31 -26.05 -9.38 -14.82
N LEU A 32 -26.87 -10.37 -14.47
CA LEU A 32 -28.31 -10.41 -14.85
C LEU A 32 -29.08 -9.24 -14.21
N ALA A 33 -28.79 -8.87 -12.97
CA ALA A 33 -29.44 -7.77 -12.27
C ALA A 33 -28.98 -6.38 -12.77
N ILE A 34 -27.77 -6.25 -13.33
CA ILE A 34 -27.32 -5.03 -14.04
C ILE A 34 -28.28 -4.71 -15.21
N PHE A 35 -28.73 -5.73 -15.92
CA PHE A 35 -29.76 -5.58 -16.99
C PHE A 35 -31.17 -5.27 -16.47
N SER A 36 -31.47 -5.54 -15.21
CA SER A 36 -32.80 -5.30 -14.61
C SER A 36 -32.96 -3.90 -13.95
N GLY A 37 -31.93 -3.08 -13.92
CA GLY A 37 -31.95 -1.78 -13.25
C GLY A 37 -31.99 -1.84 -11.72
N THR A 38 -32.22 -3.01 -11.12
CA THR A 38 -32.36 -3.19 -9.67
C THR A 38 -31.05 -2.89 -8.94
N ILE A 39 -29.91 -3.24 -9.53
CA ILE A 39 -28.59 -2.92 -8.95
C ILE A 39 -28.34 -1.43 -8.93
N VAL A 40 -28.76 -0.71 -9.99
CA VAL A 40 -28.57 0.74 -10.02
C VAL A 40 -29.32 1.38 -8.86
N VAL A 41 -30.57 0.96 -8.62
CA VAL A 41 -31.35 1.46 -7.48
C VAL A 41 -30.72 1.10 -6.14
N LEU A 42 -30.24 -0.14 -5.98
CA LEU A 42 -29.54 -0.56 -4.76
C LEU A 42 -28.25 0.21 -4.53
N VAL A 43 -27.44 0.40 -5.56
CA VAL A 43 -26.19 1.19 -5.47
C VAL A 43 -26.51 2.64 -5.11
N LEU A 44 -27.54 3.25 -5.71
CA LEU A 44 -27.96 4.60 -5.39
C LEU A 44 -28.50 4.70 -3.95
N ALA A 45 -29.26 3.70 -3.50
CA ALA A 45 -29.78 3.64 -2.13
C ALA A 45 -28.64 3.51 -1.10
N VAL A 46 -27.69 2.59 -1.34
CA VAL A 46 -26.49 2.44 -0.48
C VAL A 46 -25.66 3.72 -0.46
N TYR A 47 -25.49 4.35 -1.62
CA TYR A 47 -24.77 5.63 -1.71
C TYR A 47 -25.50 6.75 -0.98
N GLY A 48 -26.82 6.80 -1.08
CA GLY A 48 -27.64 7.78 -0.36
C GLY A 48 -27.59 7.61 1.15
N VAL A 49 -27.66 6.36 1.63
CA VAL A 49 -27.51 6.06 3.07
C VAL A 49 -26.10 6.42 3.54
N TYR A 50 -25.08 6.06 2.77
CA TYR A 50 -23.69 6.45 3.07
C TYR A 50 -23.53 7.96 3.15
N ALA A 51 -24.04 8.72 2.17
CA ALA A 51 -23.95 10.18 2.17
C ALA A 51 -24.62 10.78 3.41
N LEU A 52 -25.82 10.29 3.77
CA LEU A 52 -26.54 10.73 4.97
C LEU A 52 -25.74 10.46 6.25
N LEU A 53 -25.18 9.24 6.40
CA LEU A 53 -24.39 8.86 7.57
C LEU A 53 -23.11 9.68 7.66
N ARG A 54 -22.53 10.07 6.54
CA ARG A 54 -21.35 10.93 6.48
C ARG A 54 -21.68 12.37 6.85
N ASP A 55 -22.73 12.94 6.26
CA ASP A 55 -23.16 14.33 6.52
C ASP A 55 -23.57 14.54 7.99
N THR A 56 -24.05 13.50 8.66
CA THR A 56 -24.37 13.54 10.10
C THR A 56 -23.16 13.30 11.02
N GLY A 57 -21.97 13.10 10.48
CA GLY A 57 -20.78 12.76 11.27
C GLY A 57 -20.82 11.35 11.90
N THR A 58 -21.81 10.53 11.55
CA THR A 58 -21.98 9.18 12.15
C THR A 58 -20.85 8.25 11.75
N ILE A 59 -20.31 8.39 10.53
CA ILE A 59 -19.19 7.56 10.07
C ILE A 59 -17.94 7.89 10.87
N GLU A 60 -17.60 9.15 11.07
CA GLU A 60 -16.47 9.61 11.89
C GLU A 60 -16.59 9.11 13.33
N LEU A 61 -17.80 9.15 13.89
CA LEU A 61 -18.06 8.64 15.24
C LEU A 61 -17.82 7.13 15.32
N ILE A 62 -18.32 6.35 14.37
CA ILE A 62 -18.08 4.89 14.31
C ILE A 62 -16.58 4.60 14.15
N LEU A 63 -15.90 5.29 13.24
CA LEU A 63 -14.46 5.09 13.00
C LEU A 63 -13.62 5.48 14.22
N SER A 64 -13.98 6.53 14.95
CA SER A 64 -13.31 6.94 16.18
C SER A 64 -13.46 5.89 17.28
N HIS A 65 -14.64 5.30 17.43
CA HIS A 65 -14.89 4.21 18.37
C HIS A 65 -14.11 2.94 17.97
N LEU A 66 -14.09 2.59 16.68
CA LEU A 66 -13.29 1.47 16.19
C LEU A 66 -11.79 1.70 16.42
N LYS A 67 -11.29 2.92 16.25
CA LYS A 67 -9.92 3.29 16.57
C LYS A 67 -9.63 3.12 18.05
N SER A 68 -10.53 3.51 18.95
CA SER A 68 -10.37 3.35 20.40
C SER A 68 -10.38 1.87 20.83
N VAL A 69 -11.25 1.05 20.23
CA VAL A 69 -11.26 -0.41 20.45
C VAL A 69 -9.97 -1.04 19.91
N TRP A 70 -9.49 -0.60 18.75
CA TRP A 70 -8.25 -1.07 18.17
C TRP A 70 -7.05 -0.74 19.04
N THR A 71 -6.95 0.47 19.58
CA THR A 71 -5.88 0.85 20.53
C THR A 71 -5.90 0.02 21.80
N PHE A 72 -7.06 -0.41 22.30
CA PHE A 72 -7.17 -1.25 23.48
C PHE A 72 -6.73 -2.71 23.24
N ILE A 73 -7.03 -3.26 22.05
CA ILE A 73 -6.67 -4.65 21.67
C ILE A 73 -5.19 -4.74 21.26
N SER A 74 -4.51 -3.61 21.00
CA SER A 74 -3.32 -3.57 20.17
C SER A 74 -1.98 -3.59 20.89
N HIS A 75 -1.91 -3.62 22.23
CA HIS A 75 -0.59 -3.51 22.89
C HIS A 75 0.39 -4.62 22.52
N ASP A 76 -0.06 -5.88 22.54
CA ASP A 76 0.78 -7.02 22.13
C ASP A 76 1.02 -7.01 20.61
N ILE A 77 0.01 -6.62 19.84
CA ILE A 77 0.12 -6.46 18.39
C ILE A 77 1.11 -5.34 18.06
N GLU A 78 1.03 -4.23 18.76
CA GLU A 78 1.94 -3.10 18.61
C GLU A 78 3.39 -3.51 18.84
N LYS A 79 3.68 -4.21 19.93
CA LYS A 79 5.00 -4.74 20.24
C LYS A 79 5.51 -5.68 19.13
N ASN A 80 4.69 -6.63 18.70
CA ASN A 80 5.05 -7.56 17.64
C ASN A 80 5.35 -6.85 16.33
N LEU A 81 4.61 -5.80 15.99
CA LEU A 81 4.84 -5.00 14.79
C LEU A 81 6.11 -4.15 14.92
N GLN A 82 6.40 -3.56 16.08
CA GLN A 82 7.65 -2.81 16.32
C GLN A 82 8.88 -3.71 16.20
N GLU A 83 8.81 -4.94 16.68
CA GLU A 83 9.89 -5.91 16.57
C GLU A 83 10.03 -6.47 15.14
N SER A 84 8.95 -6.49 14.38
CA SER A 84 8.91 -7.02 13.01
C SER A 84 9.30 -5.99 11.94
N PHE A 85 9.10 -4.70 12.20
CA PHE A 85 9.33 -3.62 11.22
C PHE A 85 10.29 -2.59 11.77
N ILE A 86 11.49 -2.57 11.23
CA ILE A 86 12.57 -1.69 11.67
C ILE A 86 12.72 -0.53 10.69
N LEU A 87 12.94 0.66 11.20
CA LEU A 87 13.24 1.86 10.42
C LEU A 87 14.65 2.34 10.73
N SER A 88 15.55 2.25 9.75
CA SER A 88 16.97 2.58 9.86
C SER A 88 17.33 3.86 9.10
N GLY A 89 18.33 4.60 9.59
CA GLY A 89 18.76 5.85 8.98
C GLY A 89 17.91 7.06 9.37
N LEU A 90 17.28 7.03 10.55
CA LEU A 90 16.39 8.07 11.06
C LEU A 90 17.06 9.45 11.15
N GLU A 91 18.36 9.48 11.40
CA GLU A 91 19.18 10.68 11.46
C GLU A 91 19.25 11.44 10.12
N ARG A 92 18.85 10.78 9.03
CA ARG A 92 18.82 11.37 7.68
C ARG A 92 17.46 11.98 7.33
N ILE A 93 16.47 11.86 8.19
CA ILE A 93 15.17 12.48 7.95
C ILE A 93 15.28 13.97 8.19
N PRO A 94 15.00 14.82 7.17
CA PRO A 94 15.10 16.27 7.35
C PRO A 94 13.97 16.78 8.26
N ALA A 95 14.26 17.82 9.03
CA ALA A 95 13.25 18.51 9.84
C ALA A 95 12.26 19.33 8.96
N GLU A 96 12.71 19.75 7.78
CA GLU A 96 11.91 20.48 6.81
C GLU A 96 10.98 19.53 6.01
N PRO A 97 9.90 20.05 5.42
CA PRO A 97 9.02 19.27 4.57
C PRO A 97 9.76 18.63 3.40
N ALA A 98 9.49 17.35 3.15
CA ALA A 98 10.17 16.56 2.13
C ALA A 98 9.20 15.68 1.33
N LEU A 99 9.64 15.29 0.14
CA LEU A 99 8.99 14.28 -0.67
C LEU A 99 9.70 12.94 -0.50
N PHE A 100 9.04 11.99 0.15
CA PHE A 100 9.58 10.64 0.38
C PHE A 100 9.27 9.74 -0.80
N LEU A 101 10.31 9.10 -1.36
CA LEU A 101 10.19 8.12 -2.44
C LEU A 101 10.34 6.72 -1.88
N CYS A 102 9.28 5.96 -1.92
CA CYS A 102 9.18 4.66 -1.28
C CYS A 102 9.21 3.52 -2.28
N HIS A 103 10.08 2.53 -2.07
CA HIS A 103 10.22 1.30 -2.86
C HIS A 103 10.55 0.09 -1.96
N PRO A 104 10.15 -1.13 -2.36
CA PRO A 104 9.18 -1.42 -3.39
C PRO A 104 7.74 -1.17 -2.92
N HIS A 105 6.79 -1.26 -3.86
CA HIS A 105 5.37 -1.16 -3.53
C HIS A 105 4.88 -2.36 -2.74
N GLY A 106 5.46 -3.54 -2.96
CA GLY A 106 4.87 -4.78 -2.47
C GLY A 106 3.48 -5.02 -3.06
N LEU A 107 2.70 -5.92 -2.48
CA LEU A 107 1.31 -6.14 -2.91
C LEU A 107 0.37 -5.04 -2.43
N ILE A 108 0.52 -4.57 -1.20
CA ILE A 108 -0.37 -3.58 -0.56
C ILE A 108 0.36 -2.39 0.07
N GLY A 109 1.70 -2.35 0.03
CA GLY A 109 2.48 -1.25 0.60
C GLY A 109 2.42 -1.21 2.14
N TYR A 110 2.46 -2.37 2.78
CA TYR A 110 2.14 -2.51 4.21
C TYR A 110 3.15 -1.79 5.11
N SER A 111 4.45 -1.92 4.84
CA SER A 111 5.50 -1.24 5.62
C SER A 111 5.33 0.28 5.58
N TRP A 112 4.97 0.84 4.43
CA TRP A 112 4.73 2.27 4.27
C TRP A 112 3.54 2.75 5.09
N MET A 113 2.45 1.96 5.08
CA MET A 113 1.29 2.24 5.92
C MET A 113 1.67 2.19 7.40
N LEU A 114 2.45 1.20 7.85
CA LEU A 114 2.90 1.11 9.23
C LEU A 114 3.75 2.30 9.63
N HIS A 115 4.76 2.66 8.84
CA HIS A 115 5.66 3.75 9.21
C HIS A 115 4.99 5.13 9.23
N PHE A 116 4.04 5.37 8.33
CA PHE A 116 3.49 6.71 8.15
C PHE A 116 2.09 6.90 8.72
N CYS A 117 1.26 5.85 8.74
CA CYS A 117 -0.14 5.96 9.14
C CYS A 117 -0.40 5.55 10.58
N TYR A 118 0.43 4.65 11.12
CA TYR A 118 0.27 4.16 12.50
C TYR A 118 1.22 4.87 13.47
N GLU A 119 0.82 5.00 14.73
CA GLU A 119 1.65 5.60 15.79
C GLU A 119 2.76 4.67 16.28
N ILE A 120 2.71 3.42 15.88
CA ILE A 120 3.60 2.32 16.26
C ILE A 120 5.02 2.48 15.71
N SER A 121 5.21 3.33 14.70
CA SER A 121 6.48 3.40 13.99
C SER A 121 7.57 4.08 14.82
N GLN A 122 8.82 3.66 14.60
CA GLN A 122 10.03 4.28 15.13
C GLN A 122 10.31 5.68 14.53
N TRP A 123 9.32 6.30 13.90
CA TRP A 123 9.46 7.62 13.29
C TRP A 123 9.81 8.66 14.37
N PRO A 124 10.73 9.59 14.11
CA PRO A 124 11.13 10.60 15.10
C PRO A 124 9.94 11.44 15.56
N HIS A 125 9.71 11.51 16.86
CA HIS A 125 8.55 12.20 17.43
C HIS A 125 8.50 13.69 17.10
N GLU A 126 9.66 14.31 16.92
CA GLU A 126 9.77 15.75 16.61
C GLU A 126 9.51 16.07 15.14
N THR A 127 9.54 15.07 14.27
CA THR A 127 9.33 15.24 12.83
C THR A 127 7.92 14.77 12.44
N PRO A 128 7.09 15.67 11.87
CA PRO A 128 5.75 15.25 11.41
C PRO A 128 5.83 14.14 10.37
N LYS A 129 5.05 13.07 10.58
CA LYS A 129 4.95 11.98 9.62
C LYS A 129 4.40 12.47 8.29
N PRO A 130 4.91 11.99 7.16
CA PRO A 130 4.40 12.34 5.84
C PRO A 130 2.96 11.85 5.63
N LEU A 131 2.23 12.55 4.80
CA LEU A 131 0.96 12.09 4.24
C LEU A 131 1.23 11.04 3.17
N VAL A 132 0.48 9.94 3.12
CA VAL A 132 0.70 8.87 2.15
C VAL A 132 -0.18 9.10 0.92
N ALA A 133 0.44 9.25 -0.24
CA ALA A 133 -0.27 9.42 -1.50
C ALA A 133 -0.70 8.06 -2.07
N ILE A 134 -2.02 7.84 -2.18
CA ILE A 134 -2.66 6.60 -2.62
C ILE A 134 -3.48 6.85 -3.87
N HIS A 135 -3.64 5.83 -4.71
CA HIS A 135 -4.36 5.93 -5.98
C HIS A 135 -5.78 6.47 -5.78
N SER A 136 -6.14 7.53 -6.52
CA SER A 136 -7.36 8.31 -6.35
C SER A 136 -8.66 7.51 -6.52
N ILE A 137 -8.62 6.35 -7.16
CA ILE A 137 -9.81 5.48 -7.29
C ILE A 137 -10.31 5.00 -5.94
N LEU A 138 -9.42 4.77 -4.96
CA LEU A 138 -9.79 4.31 -3.63
C LEU A 138 -10.58 5.37 -2.85
N PHE A 139 -10.33 6.65 -3.13
CA PHE A 139 -11.09 7.77 -2.55
C PHE A 139 -12.49 7.95 -3.15
N ARG A 140 -12.81 7.23 -4.23
CA ARG A 140 -14.17 7.19 -4.80
C ARG A 140 -15.04 6.09 -4.17
N LEU A 141 -14.43 5.17 -3.44
CA LEU A 141 -15.15 4.09 -2.78
C LEU A 141 -15.67 4.58 -1.42
N PRO A 142 -17.00 4.48 -1.18
CA PRO A 142 -17.60 4.77 0.13
C PRO A 142 -16.90 3.99 1.23
N ILE A 143 -16.82 4.57 2.43
CA ILE A 143 -16.16 3.98 3.61
C ILE A 143 -14.64 3.89 3.45
N VAL A 144 -14.13 3.36 2.31
CA VAL A 144 -12.68 3.27 2.06
C VAL A 144 -12.03 4.64 2.11
N ARG A 145 -12.64 5.64 1.49
CA ARG A 145 -12.20 7.03 1.55
C ARG A 145 -12.07 7.51 3.00
N ASP A 146 -13.10 7.32 3.81
CA ASP A 146 -13.14 7.81 5.19
C ASP A 146 -12.05 7.12 6.04
N ILE A 147 -11.84 5.81 5.84
CA ILE A 147 -10.74 5.07 6.45
C ILE A 147 -9.39 5.64 6.02
N LEU A 148 -9.17 5.88 4.73
CA LEU A 148 -7.91 6.42 4.22
C LEU A 148 -7.64 7.84 4.76
N GLU A 149 -8.67 8.69 4.85
CA GLU A 149 -8.56 10.02 5.44
C GLU A 149 -8.16 9.95 6.93
N GLN A 150 -8.70 9.00 7.70
CA GLN A 150 -8.28 8.74 9.09
C GLN A 150 -6.81 8.29 9.20
N PHE A 151 -6.32 7.57 8.22
CA PHE A 151 -4.92 7.14 8.14
C PHE A 151 -3.99 8.16 7.48
N ARG A 152 -4.41 9.42 7.37
CA ARG A 152 -3.61 10.52 6.80
C ARG A 152 -3.21 10.26 5.34
N CYS A 153 -4.02 9.51 4.60
CA CYS A 153 -3.82 9.29 3.18
C CYS A 153 -4.41 10.42 2.35
N ILE A 154 -3.76 10.73 1.23
CA ILE A 154 -4.21 11.72 0.25
C ILE A 154 -4.26 11.10 -1.14
N GLU A 155 -5.01 11.69 -2.06
CA GLU A 155 -5.02 11.25 -3.45
C GLU A 155 -3.66 11.49 -4.11
N ALA A 156 -3.14 10.47 -4.80
CA ALA A 156 -1.89 10.54 -5.58
C ALA A 156 -2.09 11.35 -6.88
N LYS A 157 -2.52 12.61 -6.74
CA LYS A 157 -2.62 13.59 -7.82
C LYS A 157 -1.57 14.66 -7.62
N GLU A 158 -0.96 15.10 -8.70
CA GLU A 158 0.14 16.06 -8.68
C GLU A 158 -0.22 17.37 -7.98
N ASP A 159 -1.40 17.91 -8.28
CA ASP A 159 -1.92 19.15 -7.70
C ASP A 159 -2.16 19.02 -6.18
N ILE A 160 -2.67 17.87 -5.73
CA ILE A 160 -2.89 17.58 -4.31
C ILE A 160 -1.56 17.44 -3.57
N ILE A 161 -0.62 16.67 -4.14
CA ILE A 161 0.72 16.51 -3.55
C ILE A 161 1.41 17.85 -3.42
N LYS A 162 1.44 18.66 -4.50
CA LYS A 162 2.05 19.99 -4.49
C LYS A 162 1.41 20.93 -3.48
N ARG A 163 0.10 20.89 -3.35
CA ARG A 163 -0.61 21.70 -2.35
C ARG A 163 -0.12 21.39 -0.94
N HIS A 164 -0.06 20.11 -0.56
CA HIS A 164 0.36 19.72 0.78
C HIS A 164 1.84 20.04 1.04
N LEU A 165 2.71 19.82 0.06
CA LEU A 165 4.12 20.21 0.18
C LEU A 165 4.28 21.73 0.38
N LYS A 166 3.52 22.56 -0.35
CA LYS A 166 3.51 24.02 -0.20
C LYS A 166 2.89 24.49 1.13
N GLU A 167 2.00 23.70 1.71
CA GLU A 167 1.45 23.91 3.06
C GLU A 167 2.44 23.51 4.18
N GLY A 168 3.66 23.13 3.84
CA GLY A 168 4.67 22.71 4.82
C GLY A 168 4.48 21.30 5.36
N LYS A 169 3.80 20.41 4.63
CA LYS A 169 3.59 19.00 4.99
C LYS A 169 4.45 18.10 4.11
N SER A 170 5.09 17.12 4.72
CA SER A 170 5.78 16.06 3.98
C SER A 170 4.79 15.12 3.32
N VAL A 171 5.17 14.56 2.16
CA VAL A 171 4.36 13.59 1.42
C VAL A 171 5.20 12.37 1.05
N ALA A 172 4.67 11.17 1.27
CA ALA A 172 5.27 9.92 0.82
C ALA A 172 4.53 9.40 -0.41
N ILE A 173 5.27 9.01 -1.43
CA ILE A 173 4.76 8.40 -2.65
C ILE A 173 5.44 7.06 -2.91
N VAL A 174 4.68 6.03 -3.19
CA VAL A 174 5.19 4.74 -3.64
C VAL A 174 5.20 4.77 -5.17
N THR A 175 6.32 5.25 -5.72
CA THR A 175 6.41 5.64 -7.13
C THR A 175 6.25 4.51 -8.12
N GLY A 176 6.62 3.29 -7.76
CA GLY A 176 6.49 2.11 -8.62
C GLY A 176 5.04 1.73 -8.94
N GLY A 177 4.16 1.88 -7.94
CA GLY A 177 2.73 1.63 -8.07
C GLY A 177 2.40 0.23 -8.61
N ILE A 178 1.41 0.14 -9.48
CA ILE A 178 0.90 -1.11 -10.04
C ILE A 178 2.00 -1.94 -10.76
N GLU A 179 2.94 -1.30 -11.41
CA GLU A 179 4.01 -2.02 -12.12
C GLU A 179 4.89 -2.83 -11.14
N GLU A 180 5.17 -2.29 -9.96
CA GLU A 180 5.88 -3.04 -8.91
C GLU A 180 5.01 -4.12 -8.27
N MET A 181 3.71 -3.85 -8.07
CA MET A 181 2.76 -4.86 -7.54
C MET A 181 2.71 -6.11 -8.40
N VAL A 182 2.72 -5.97 -9.74
CA VAL A 182 2.69 -7.10 -10.68
C VAL A 182 3.93 -7.96 -10.54
N HIS A 183 5.08 -7.36 -10.24
CA HIS A 183 6.36 -8.05 -10.04
C HIS A 183 6.61 -8.51 -8.60
N ASN A 184 5.65 -8.28 -7.70
CA ASN A 184 5.76 -8.77 -6.34
C ASN A 184 5.79 -10.31 -6.32
N GLY A 185 6.74 -10.89 -5.59
CA GLY A 185 6.97 -12.34 -5.53
C GLY A 185 8.00 -12.87 -6.53
N ASP A 186 8.58 -12.03 -7.38
CA ASP A 186 9.78 -12.38 -8.16
C ASP A 186 10.97 -12.56 -7.21
N THR A 187 11.91 -13.42 -7.61
CA THR A 187 13.14 -13.69 -6.82
C THR A 187 14.04 -12.46 -6.70
N THR A 188 13.92 -11.52 -7.63
CA THR A 188 14.64 -10.27 -7.64
C THR A 188 13.67 -9.12 -7.48
N VAL A 189 13.93 -8.22 -6.54
CA VAL A 189 13.10 -7.02 -6.35
C VAL A 189 13.25 -6.11 -7.57
N LYS A 190 12.13 -5.75 -8.19
CA LYS A 190 12.12 -4.81 -9.32
C LYS A 190 11.54 -3.49 -8.85
N ILE A 191 12.29 -2.41 -9.00
CA ILE A 191 11.82 -1.05 -8.74
C ILE A 191 11.64 -0.28 -10.05
N VAL A 192 10.53 0.43 -10.15
CA VAL A 192 10.15 1.21 -11.34
C VAL A 192 10.39 2.69 -11.06
N LEU A 193 11.65 3.10 -11.20
CA LEU A 193 12.06 4.47 -10.93
C LEU A 193 12.32 5.28 -12.21
N GLN A 194 13.00 4.69 -13.20
CA GLN A 194 13.43 5.44 -14.40
C GLN A 194 12.28 5.97 -15.25
N LYS A 195 11.17 5.22 -15.35
CA LYS A 195 9.96 5.64 -16.07
C LYS A 195 9.23 6.78 -15.39
N ARG A 196 9.39 6.91 -14.09
CA ARG A 196 8.69 7.91 -13.27
C ARG A 196 9.45 9.22 -13.26
N LYS A 197 8.88 10.26 -13.86
CA LYS A 197 9.52 11.59 -13.97
C LYS A 197 8.87 12.62 -13.04
N GLY A 198 7.60 12.39 -12.65
CA GLY A 198 6.79 13.39 -11.97
C GLY A 198 7.33 13.79 -10.58
N TYR A 199 7.95 12.87 -9.84
CA TYR A 199 8.47 13.17 -8.52
C TYR A 199 9.55 14.26 -8.51
N ALA A 200 10.48 14.23 -9.49
CA ALA A 200 11.55 15.21 -9.60
C ALA A 200 10.99 16.61 -9.91
N ARG A 201 10.01 16.68 -10.83
CA ARG A 201 9.31 17.92 -11.14
C ARG A 201 8.55 18.47 -9.92
N ILE A 202 7.77 17.64 -9.23
CA ILE A 202 7.02 18.04 -8.05
C ILE A 202 7.95 18.61 -6.98
N ALA A 203 9.04 17.89 -6.66
CA ALA A 203 9.98 18.32 -5.63
C ALA A 203 10.69 19.63 -6.00
N LYS A 204 11.13 19.77 -7.26
CA LYS A 204 11.73 21.00 -7.78
C LYS A 204 10.77 22.19 -7.71
N GLU A 205 9.54 22.04 -8.17
CA GLU A 205 8.54 23.11 -8.18
C GLU A 205 8.09 23.53 -6.77
N CYS A 206 8.12 22.59 -5.81
CA CYS A 206 7.81 22.87 -4.42
C CYS A 206 9.05 23.28 -3.60
N ALA A 207 10.24 23.24 -4.19
CA ALA A 207 11.53 23.52 -3.54
C ALA A 207 11.77 22.70 -2.26
N VAL A 208 11.33 21.43 -2.25
CA VAL A 208 11.49 20.48 -1.15
C VAL A 208 12.52 19.42 -1.48
N PRO A 209 13.29 18.92 -0.49
CA PRO A 209 14.19 17.80 -0.72
C PRO A 209 13.44 16.51 -0.99
N ILE A 210 14.14 15.56 -1.63
CA ILE A 210 13.64 14.19 -1.83
C ILE A 210 14.37 13.26 -0.87
N VAL A 211 13.62 12.36 -0.24
CA VAL A 211 14.14 11.34 0.66
C VAL A 211 13.82 9.96 0.10
N PRO A 212 14.78 9.32 -0.62
CA PRO A 212 14.62 7.96 -1.09
C PRO A 212 14.64 6.97 0.07
N MET A 213 13.68 6.03 0.06
CA MET A 213 13.53 4.97 1.05
C MET A 213 13.37 3.61 0.38
N PHE A 214 13.89 2.58 1.02
CA PHE A 214 13.78 1.22 0.52
C PHE A 214 13.46 0.24 1.65
N THR A 215 12.49 -0.66 1.42
CA THR A 215 12.14 -1.71 2.38
C THR A 215 12.60 -3.07 1.88
N VAL A 216 13.41 -3.74 2.69
CA VAL A 216 13.81 -5.14 2.51
C VAL A 216 12.74 -6.02 3.14
N GLY A 217 12.27 -7.04 2.41
CA GLY A 217 11.26 -7.98 2.89
C GLY A 217 9.81 -7.59 2.56
N GLU A 218 9.53 -6.39 2.03
CA GLU A 218 8.17 -5.97 1.68
C GLU A 218 7.49 -6.95 0.70
N ASN A 219 8.23 -7.41 -0.31
CA ASN A 219 7.71 -8.35 -1.31
C ASN A 219 7.46 -9.76 -0.74
N GLU A 220 8.09 -10.09 0.37
CA GLU A 220 7.96 -11.40 1.03
C GLU A 220 6.74 -11.45 1.96
N LEU A 221 6.26 -10.28 2.43
CA LEU A 221 5.09 -10.18 3.31
C LEU A 221 3.82 -10.73 2.67
N PHE A 222 3.60 -10.35 1.43
CA PHE A 222 2.42 -10.74 0.66
C PHE A 222 2.87 -11.17 -0.73
N PRO A 223 3.44 -12.39 -0.86
CA PRO A 223 3.85 -12.88 -2.17
C PRO A 223 2.63 -12.94 -3.10
N ASN A 224 2.83 -12.50 -4.34
CA ASN A 224 1.78 -12.50 -5.36
C ASN A 224 1.53 -13.93 -5.89
N GLU A 225 1.25 -14.86 -5.00
CA GLU A 225 0.85 -16.23 -5.30
C GLU A 225 -0.64 -16.27 -5.69
N THR A 226 -1.03 -15.41 -6.58
CA THR A 226 -2.43 -15.39 -7.03
C THR A 226 -2.72 -16.60 -7.91
N PHE A 227 -3.90 -17.17 -7.71
CA PHE A 227 -4.42 -18.23 -8.58
C PHE A 227 -4.31 -17.76 -10.05
N TRP A 228 -3.77 -18.60 -10.92
CA TRP A 228 -3.43 -18.26 -12.32
C TRP A 228 -4.58 -17.60 -13.09
N LEU A 229 -5.83 -18.07 -12.87
CA LEU A 229 -7.01 -17.50 -13.49
C LEU A 229 -7.24 -16.05 -13.04
N TRP A 230 -7.00 -15.74 -11.76
CA TRP A 230 -7.12 -14.38 -11.25
C TRP A 230 -6.04 -13.44 -11.82
N LYS A 231 -4.83 -13.93 -12.01
CA LYS A 231 -3.79 -13.14 -12.71
C LYS A 231 -4.26 -12.71 -14.10
N HIS A 232 -4.90 -13.61 -14.84
CA HIS A 232 -5.46 -13.30 -16.16
C HIS A 232 -6.63 -12.30 -16.07
N VAL A 233 -7.57 -12.52 -15.16
CA VAL A 233 -8.72 -11.62 -14.95
C VAL A 233 -8.24 -10.23 -14.47
N ALA A 234 -7.35 -10.16 -13.50
CA ALA A 234 -6.78 -8.91 -13.01
C ALA A 234 -5.97 -8.20 -14.10
N GLY A 235 -5.24 -8.95 -14.94
CA GLY A 235 -4.55 -8.43 -16.10
C GLY A 235 -5.50 -7.82 -17.14
N LEU A 236 -6.61 -8.49 -17.44
CA LEU A 236 -7.66 -7.96 -18.32
C LEU A 236 -8.29 -6.68 -17.72
N ILE A 237 -8.68 -6.72 -16.44
CA ILE A 237 -9.21 -5.54 -15.74
C ILE A 237 -8.20 -4.39 -15.83
N HIS A 238 -6.91 -4.65 -15.54
CA HIS A 238 -5.86 -3.65 -15.62
C HIS A 238 -5.69 -3.07 -17.03
N THR A 239 -5.76 -3.89 -18.06
CA THR A 239 -5.62 -3.43 -19.46
C THR A 239 -6.69 -2.40 -19.82
N TRP A 240 -7.94 -2.63 -19.37
CA TRP A 240 -9.08 -1.76 -19.69
C TRP A 240 -9.23 -0.58 -18.73
N THR A 241 -9.00 -0.80 -17.43
CA THR A 241 -9.30 0.20 -16.38
C THR A 241 -8.06 0.91 -15.83
N LYS A 242 -6.87 0.38 -16.13
CA LYS A 242 -5.60 0.77 -15.49
C LYS A 242 -5.59 0.56 -13.96
N ILE A 243 -6.50 -0.28 -13.46
CA ILE A 243 -6.61 -0.66 -12.06
C ILE A 243 -6.17 -2.11 -11.92
N TYR A 244 -5.23 -2.40 -11.04
CA TYR A 244 -4.88 -3.74 -10.65
C TYR A 244 -5.51 -4.05 -9.29
N VAL A 245 -6.29 -5.12 -9.22
CA VAL A 245 -6.91 -5.57 -7.97
C VAL A 245 -6.09 -6.75 -7.46
N PRO A 246 -5.24 -6.55 -6.45
CA PRO A 246 -4.50 -7.65 -5.86
C PRO A 246 -5.46 -8.53 -5.06
N LEU A 247 -5.38 -9.84 -5.25
CA LEU A 247 -5.98 -10.81 -4.33
C LEU A 247 -4.85 -11.46 -3.55
N PRO A 248 -4.75 -11.19 -2.26
CA PRO A 248 -3.79 -11.89 -1.41
C PRO A 248 -4.12 -13.38 -1.41
N SER A 249 -3.11 -14.22 -1.51
CA SER A 249 -3.27 -15.67 -1.37
C SER A 249 -3.68 -16.03 0.06
N TRP A 250 -4.22 -17.23 0.26
CA TRP A 250 -4.50 -17.74 1.61
C TRP A 250 -3.24 -17.74 2.48
N ARG A 251 -2.10 -18.08 1.90
CA ARG A 251 -0.80 -18.03 2.57
C ARG A 251 -0.45 -16.62 3.03
N SER A 252 -0.67 -15.61 2.20
CA SER A 252 -0.46 -14.20 2.57
C SER A 252 -1.35 -13.80 3.74
N MET A 253 -2.62 -14.23 3.74
CA MET A 253 -3.58 -13.94 4.81
C MET A 253 -3.17 -14.60 6.14
N THR A 254 -2.74 -15.87 6.09
CA THR A 254 -2.27 -16.58 7.29
C THR A 254 -0.95 -16.03 7.82
N GLN A 255 -0.04 -15.64 6.94
CA GLN A 255 1.22 -14.99 7.31
C GLN A 255 0.95 -13.65 8.00
N TRP A 256 0.03 -12.86 7.48
CA TRP A 256 -0.37 -11.60 8.12
C TRP A 256 -0.97 -11.81 9.51
N ALA A 257 -1.88 -12.78 9.65
CA ALA A 257 -2.43 -13.15 10.95
C ALA A 257 -1.35 -13.66 11.93
N HIS A 258 -0.28 -14.27 11.40
CA HIS A 258 0.86 -14.70 12.21
C HIS A 258 1.69 -13.51 12.72
N ILE A 259 1.99 -12.54 11.87
CA ILE A 259 2.75 -11.32 12.22
C ILE A 259 2.04 -10.54 13.34
N LEU A 260 0.71 -10.51 13.34
CA LEU A 260 -0.04 -9.85 14.41
C LEU A 260 0.09 -10.53 15.76
N ARG A 261 0.41 -11.83 15.78
CA ARG A 261 0.52 -12.65 17.02
C ARG A 261 1.95 -12.83 17.51
N LYS A 262 2.91 -12.80 16.59
CA LYS A 262 4.31 -13.07 16.89
C LYS A 262 5.20 -12.28 15.93
N PRO A 263 6.32 -11.70 16.40
CA PRO A 263 7.29 -11.07 15.53
C PRO A 263 7.79 -12.03 14.43
N VAL A 264 8.12 -11.48 13.28
CA VAL A 264 8.72 -12.25 12.18
C VAL A 264 10.14 -12.68 12.53
N ASP A 265 10.55 -13.87 12.06
CA ASP A 265 11.90 -14.39 12.33
C ASP A 265 13.00 -13.52 11.70
N ARG A 266 12.70 -12.87 10.59
CA ARG A 266 13.56 -11.86 9.95
C ARG A 266 12.82 -10.55 9.90
N PRO A 267 13.28 -9.52 10.60
CA PRO A 267 12.66 -8.21 10.56
C PRO A 267 12.61 -7.65 9.14
N ILE A 268 11.52 -6.96 8.85
CA ILE A 268 11.36 -6.19 7.62
C ILE A 268 11.96 -4.83 7.90
N GLU A 269 13.00 -4.50 7.16
CA GLU A 269 13.79 -3.31 7.46
C GLU A 269 13.62 -2.26 6.36
N THR A 270 13.22 -1.07 6.77
CA THR A 270 13.09 0.11 5.91
C THR A 270 14.27 1.04 6.15
N PHE A 271 14.96 1.37 5.07
CA PHE A 271 16.14 2.24 5.09
C PHE A 271 15.81 3.62 4.54
N VAL A 272 16.20 4.66 5.26
CA VAL A 272 16.31 6.02 4.72
C VAL A 272 17.68 6.14 4.04
N LEU A 273 17.69 6.25 2.71
CA LEU A 273 18.95 6.16 1.94
C LEU A 273 19.76 7.44 1.99
N GLY A 274 19.11 8.58 2.08
CA GLY A 274 19.75 9.89 2.11
C GLY A 274 18.76 11.01 1.80
N VAL A 275 19.29 12.21 1.62
CA VAL A 275 18.54 13.41 1.25
C VAL A 275 19.11 13.97 -0.05
N ILE A 276 18.23 14.26 -1.00
CA ILE A 276 18.59 14.87 -2.28
C ILE A 276 18.01 16.28 -2.30
N GLU A 277 18.90 17.27 -2.22
CA GLU A 277 18.53 18.66 -2.41
C GLU A 277 18.07 18.90 -3.85
N THR A 278 16.97 19.63 -4.00
CA THR A 278 16.38 19.94 -5.31
C THR A 278 16.60 21.40 -5.75
N LYS A 279 16.90 22.25 -4.78
CA LYS A 279 17.20 23.66 -5.05
C LYS A 279 18.42 23.75 -5.98
N GLN A 280 18.29 24.54 -7.04
CA GLN A 280 19.36 24.79 -8.04
C GLN A 280 19.76 23.57 -8.88
N LYS A 281 19.00 22.45 -8.84
CA LYS A 281 19.25 21.30 -9.71
C LYS A 281 18.21 21.20 -10.83
N GLU A 282 18.65 20.68 -11.96
CA GLU A 282 17.75 20.31 -13.04
C GLU A 282 17.05 18.95 -12.73
N GLU A 283 15.84 18.75 -13.26
CA GLU A 283 15.08 17.52 -13.05
C GLU A 283 15.86 16.26 -13.44
N SER A 284 16.66 16.36 -14.51
CA SER A 284 17.53 15.26 -14.97
C SER A 284 18.58 14.89 -13.92
N GLN A 285 19.18 15.91 -13.27
CA GLN A 285 20.17 15.69 -12.22
C GLN A 285 19.52 15.11 -10.96
N ILE A 286 18.37 15.64 -10.54
CA ILE A 286 17.62 15.09 -9.39
C ILE A 286 17.30 13.60 -9.62
N ARG A 287 16.84 13.25 -10.81
CA ARG A 287 16.54 11.86 -11.16
C ARG A 287 17.78 10.97 -11.16
N LYS A 288 18.90 11.48 -11.66
CA LYS A 288 20.17 10.78 -11.62
C LYS A 288 20.64 10.55 -10.17
N ASP A 289 20.59 11.57 -9.33
CA ASP A 289 20.97 11.46 -7.92
C ASP A 289 20.12 10.42 -7.18
N CYS A 290 18.80 10.37 -7.44
CA CYS A 290 17.91 9.33 -6.92
C CYS A 290 18.35 7.93 -7.38
N LEU A 291 18.60 7.77 -8.68
CA LEU A 291 19.03 6.50 -9.25
C LEU A 291 20.36 6.04 -8.66
N ASP A 292 21.32 6.95 -8.53
CA ASP A 292 22.63 6.64 -7.99
C ASP A 292 22.54 6.19 -6.52
N LEU A 293 21.71 6.83 -5.69
CA LEU A 293 21.50 6.42 -4.30
C LEU A 293 20.95 4.99 -4.20
N TYR A 294 19.90 4.64 -4.96
CA TYR A 294 19.37 3.27 -4.97
C TYR A 294 20.41 2.27 -5.47
N THR A 295 21.14 2.61 -6.54
CA THR A 295 22.17 1.73 -7.12
C THR A 295 23.30 1.47 -6.14
N HIS A 296 23.78 2.50 -5.43
CA HIS A 296 24.80 2.38 -4.39
C HIS A 296 24.29 1.50 -3.24
N PHE A 297 23.09 1.76 -2.76
CA PHE A 297 22.49 0.98 -1.69
C PHE A 297 22.38 -0.51 -2.05
N PHE A 298 21.90 -0.86 -3.24
CA PHE A 298 21.77 -2.27 -3.66
C PHE A 298 23.11 -2.97 -3.77
N ARG A 299 24.13 -2.27 -4.27
CA ARG A 299 25.49 -2.80 -4.36
C ARG A 299 26.07 -3.07 -2.97
N ASP A 300 25.95 -2.10 -2.07
CA ASP A 300 26.59 -2.14 -0.76
C ASP A 300 25.89 -3.12 0.18
N SER A 301 24.57 -3.22 0.13
CA SER A 301 23.76 -4.16 0.90
C SER A 301 23.67 -5.56 0.31
N LYS A 302 24.23 -5.79 -0.90
CA LYS A 302 24.14 -7.06 -1.64
C LYS A 302 22.70 -7.52 -1.91
N ILE A 303 21.75 -6.59 -1.95
CA ILE A 303 20.35 -6.86 -2.25
C ILE A 303 20.21 -7.14 -3.75
N GLN A 304 19.58 -8.26 -4.10
CA GLN A 304 19.24 -8.58 -5.49
C GLN A 304 18.03 -7.72 -5.92
N ALA A 305 18.29 -6.52 -6.38
CA ALA A 305 17.29 -5.62 -6.90
C ALA A 305 17.68 -5.13 -8.29
N THR A 306 16.67 -4.89 -9.14
CA THR A 306 16.84 -4.37 -10.49
C THR A 306 16.02 -3.11 -10.66
N ILE A 307 16.63 -2.06 -11.20
CA ILE A 307 15.93 -0.83 -11.57
C ILE A 307 15.43 -0.99 -12.99
N VAL A 308 14.11 -0.99 -13.14
CA VAL A 308 13.45 -1.15 -14.43
C VAL A 308 13.44 0.18 -15.18
N ALA A 309 13.87 0.13 -16.43
CA ALA A 309 13.94 1.28 -17.35
C ALA A 309 12.54 1.70 -17.88
#